data_4ff6faa798d9578b7a30ad55cdc8bb70
#
_entry.id   4ff6faa798d9578b7a30ad55cdc8bb70
#
_cell.length_a   1.000
_cell.length_b   1.000
_cell.length_c   1.000
_cell.angle_alpha   90.00
_cell.angle_beta   90.00
_cell.angle_gamma   90.00
#
_symmetry.space_group_name_H-M   'P 1'
#
loop_
_entity.id
_entity.type
_entity.pdbx_description
1 polymer ?
#
loop_
_entity_poly.entity_id
_entity_poly.type
_entity_poly.pdbx_seq_one_letter_code
_entity_poly.pdbx_strand_id
1 'polypeptide(L)'
;MAFPVTRLRRLRRTEQLRNMVRETRLTPEAFVYPMFVCPGEGVRKEVGSMPGVFNLSVDEAVKDAEGVRSLGVTAVILFGLPETKDEVATGAWADNGIVQQAARAMKREVPELILMGDVCLCEYMSHGHCGIVRKTPAPQSLGAAVMRVMTPANAKNGKEKKKGIGKAASMPAGAQAQFEIENDSSLELLARTSVSLARAGIDIIAPSDMMDGRVAAIRRALDDASLINTPILSYAAKFASGFYGPFREAADSAPQFGDRRSYQMDGANLREAMREIELDIEEGADMIMVKPAMPYLDVIAAARDRFDLPLAAYQVSGEYAMIEAAARNGWIERDRVMMESLLSIRRAGASMILTYFAKDAAKLLA
;
A
#
# COMPACT_ATOMS: atom_id res chain seq x y z
N MET A 1 -33.50 -21.51 24.65
CA MET A 1 -33.95 -20.79 25.89
C MET A 1 -33.23 -19.47 26.01
N ALA A 2 -33.96 -18.41 26.30
CA ALA A 2 -33.41 -17.06 26.44
C ALA A 2 -33.28 -16.66 27.94
N PHE A 3 -33.23 -15.35 28.27
CA PHE A 3 -33.28 -14.84 29.63
C PHE A 3 -34.50 -15.41 30.39
N PRO A 4 -34.41 -15.76 31.68
CA PRO A 4 -33.27 -15.57 32.58
C PRO A 4 -32.21 -16.69 32.58
N VAL A 5 -32.41 -17.77 31.87
CA VAL A 5 -31.49 -18.93 31.85
C VAL A 5 -30.18 -18.58 31.17
N THR A 6 -30.24 -18.00 29.96
CA THR A 6 -29.06 -17.54 29.21
C THR A 6 -28.67 -16.14 29.63
N ARG A 7 -27.46 -15.98 30.20
CA ARG A 7 -26.90 -14.69 30.65
C ARG A 7 -25.45 -14.56 30.15
N LEU A 8 -25.23 -13.96 29.01
CA LEU A 8 -23.90 -13.80 28.39
C LEU A 8 -22.92 -12.97 29.26
N ARG A 9 -23.44 -12.10 30.14
CA ARG A 9 -22.61 -11.32 31.08
C ARG A 9 -21.84 -12.19 32.08
N ARG A 10 -22.20 -13.47 32.27
CA ARG A 10 -21.50 -14.37 33.19
C ARG A 10 -20.02 -14.51 32.82
N LEU A 11 -19.70 -14.58 31.51
CA LEU A 11 -18.34 -14.69 30.99
C LEU A 11 -17.57 -13.36 30.90
N ARG A 12 -18.23 -12.22 31.21
CA ARG A 12 -17.61 -10.90 31.11
C ARG A 12 -17.21 -10.31 32.52
N ARG A 13 -17.50 -11.04 33.59
CA ARG A 13 -17.41 -10.52 34.95
C ARG A 13 -16.01 -10.14 35.41
N THR A 14 -15.02 -10.91 35.02
CA THR A 14 -13.63 -10.67 35.41
C THR A 14 -12.74 -10.66 34.16
N GLU A 15 -11.57 -10.06 34.27
CA GLU A 15 -10.58 -10.04 33.21
C GLU A 15 -10.11 -11.45 32.87
N GLN A 16 -9.85 -12.28 33.88
CA GLN A 16 -9.42 -13.67 33.70
C GLN A 16 -10.45 -14.48 32.92
N LEU A 17 -11.75 -14.33 33.22
CA LEU A 17 -12.81 -14.98 32.46
C LEU A 17 -12.84 -14.50 31.00
N ARG A 18 -12.73 -13.18 30.78
CA ARG A 18 -12.68 -12.63 29.41
C ARG A 18 -11.48 -13.14 28.64
N ASN A 19 -10.30 -13.21 29.27
CA ASN A 19 -9.08 -13.72 28.65
C ASN A 19 -9.16 -15.22 28.36
N MET A 20 -9.80 -16.01 29.24
CA MET A 20 -9.96 -17.46 29.06
C MET A 20 -10.86 -17.78 27.84
N VAL A 21 -11.93 -17.01 27.61
CA VAL A 21 -12.88 -17.27 26.51
C VAL A 21 -12.59 -16.44 25.24
N ARG A 22 -11.45 -15.77 25.18
CA ARG A 22 -11.06 -14.92 24.06
C ARG A 22 -10.74 -15.79 22.83
N GLU A 23 -11.49 -15.60 21.74
CA GLU A 23 -11.34 -16.33 20.47
C GLU A 23 -10.15 -15.80 19.64
N THR A 24 -9.98 -14.47 19.59
CA THR A 24 -8.95 -13.81 18.80
C THR A 24 -7.83 -13.27 19.69
N ARG A 25 -6.59 -13.57 19.34
CA ARG A 25 -5.39 -13.07 20.04
C ARG A 25 -4.45 -12.42 19.06
N LEU A 26 -3.77 -11.38 19.52
CA LEU A 26 -2.63 -10.77 18.83
C LEU A 26 -1.34 -11.32 19.45
N THR A 27 -0.33 -11.50 18.60
CA THR A 27 1.04 -11.81 19.00
C THR A 27 2.00 -10.97 18.18
N PRO A 28 3.21 -10.67 18.69
CA PRO A 28 4.20 -9.89 17.94
C PRO A 28 4.55 -10.49 16.56
N GLU A 29 4.55 -11.81 16.42
CA GLU A 29 4.86 -12.51 15.18
C GLU A 29 3.79 -12.30 14.09
N ALA A 30 2.59 -11.85 14.47
CA ALA A 30 1.56 -11.52 13.49
C ALA A 30 1.79 -10.16 12.83
N PHE A 31 2.75 -9.36 13.31
CA PHE A 31 3.01 -8.03 12.77
C PHE A 31 4.16 -8.04 11.77
N VAL A 32 4.00 -7.20 10.73
CA VAL A 32 5.06 -6.84 9.78
C VAL A 32 5.28 -5.34 9.90
N TYR A 33 6.52 -4.91 10.15
CA TYR A 33 6.84 -3.50 10.32
C TYR A 33 7.30 -2.86 9.01
N PRO A 34 6.61 -1.81 8.49
CA PRO A 34 7.03 -1.10 7.28
C PRO A 34 8.20 -0.14 7.56
N MET A 35 9.23 -0.20 6.72
CA MET A 35 10.43 0.63 6.81
C MET A 35 10.71 1.35 5.50
N PHE A 36 11.09 2.61 5.59
CA PHE A 36 11.50 3.44 4.45
C PHE A 36 13.02 3.60 4.45
N VAL A 37 13.68 3.15 3.39
CA VAL A 37 15.14 3.22 3.27
C VAL A 37 15.54 4.27 2.23
N CYS A 38 16.53 5.11 2.59
CA CYS A 38 17.01 6.20 1.77
C CYS A 38 18.54 6.24 1.72
N PRO A 39 19.16 6.93 0.73
CA PRO A 39 20.59 7.13 0.68
C PRO A 39 21.12 7.95 1.86
N GLY A 40 22.43 7.85 2.11
CA GLY A 40 23.16 8.59 3.13
C GLY A 40 23.71 7.69 4.23
N GLU A 41 24.26 8.30 5.26
CA GLU A 41 24.82 7.67 6.46
C GLU A 41 24.31 8.41 7.70
N GLY A 42 23.87 7.69 8.73
CA GLY A 42 23.31 8.27 9.95
C GLY A 42 21.99 9.03 9.73
N VAL A 43 21.31 8.83 8.61
CA VAL A 43 20.06 9.54 8.29
C VAL A 43 18.89 8.90 9.03
N ARG A 44 18.22 9.72 9.86
CA ARG A 44 16.98 9.38 10.56
C ARG A 44 16.03 10.58 10.50
N LYS A 45 15.28 10.69 9.39
CA LYS A 45 14.39 11.82 9.11
C LYS A 45 12.94 11.43 9.37
N GLU A 46 12.31 12.06 10.36
CA GLU A 46 10.90 11.79 10.68
C GLU A 46 9.96 12.24 9.56
N VAL A 47 8.96 11.43 9.27
CA VAL A 47 7.88 11.74 8.32
C VAL A 47 6.84 12.61 9.02
N GLY A 48 6.64 13.84 8.56
CA GLY A 48 5.83 14.85 9.26
C GLY A 48 4.39 14.43 9.54
N SER A 49 3.76 13.73 8.60
CA SER A 49 2.39 13.21 8.74
C SER A 49 2.29 11.86 9.47
N MET A 50 3.43 11.25 9.84
CA MET A 50 3.49 9.95 10.51
C MET A 50 4.47 9.99 11.69
N PRO A 51 4.10 10.56 12.85
CA PRO A 51 4.97 10.68 14.01
C PRO A 51 5.56 9.34 14.44
N GLY A 52 6.88 9.30 14.68
CA GLY A 52 7.59 8.07 15.04
C GLY A 52 7.95 7.15 13.87
N VAL A 53 7.59 7.51 12.65
CA VAL A 53 8.01 6.83 11.42
C VAL A 53 9.09 7.66 10.72
N PHE A 54 10.14 7.01 10.24
CA PHE A 54 11.33 7.69 9.72
C PHE A 54 11.73 7.16 8.33
N ASN A 55 12.31 8.04 7.52
CA ASN A 55 13.16 7.65 6.40
C ASN A 55 14.57 7.43 6.96
N LEU A 56 15.12 6.25 6.73
CA LEU A 56 16.35 5.76 7.36
C LEU A 56 17.42 5.45 6.30
N SER A 57 18.65 5.86 6.55
CA SER A 57 19.79 5.31 5.80
C SER A 57 19.99 3.82 6.13
N VAL A 58 20.76 3.11 5.32
CA VAL A 58 20.93 1.67 5.47
C VAL A 58 21.44 1.28 6.87
N ASP A 59 22.40 2.01 7.41
CA ASP A 59 22.96 1.79 8.75
C ASP A 59 21.92 2.01 9.86
N GLU A 60 21.10 3.06 9.77
CA GLU A 60 20.01 3.32 10.71
C GLU A 60 18.84 2.33 10.56
N ALA A 61 18.57 1.88 9.34
CA ALA A 61 17.56 0.86 9.10
C ALA A 61 17.94 -0.51 9.68
N VAL A 62 19.22 -0.89 9.66
CA VAL A 62 19.72 -2.09 10.33
C VAL A 62 19.49 -2.00 11.84
N LYS A 63 19.86 -0.89 12.49
CA LYS A 63 19.63 -0.69 13.94
C LYS A 63 18.13 -0.74 14.29
N ASP A 64 17.28 -0.17 13.44
CA ASP A 64 15.83 -0.21 13.66
C ASP A 64 15.27 -1.64 13.51
N ALA A 65 15.80 -2.43 12.56
CA ALA A 65 15.47 -3.85 12.35
C ALA A 65 15.88 -4.73 13.54
N GLU A 66 17.04 -4.51 14.16
CA GLU A 66 17.44 -5.16 15.42
C GLU A 66 16.43 -4.85 16.55
N GLY A 67 16.03 -3.56 16.65
CA GLY A 67 15.01 -3.14 17.61
C GLY A 67 13.66 -3.79 17.37
N VAL A 68 13.23 -3.94 16.12
CA VAL A 68 11.99 -4.63 15.73
C VAL A 68 12.05 -6.11 16.16
N ARG A 69 13.15 -6.80 15.84
CA ARG A 69 13.35 -8.21 16.20
C ARG A 69 13.35 -8.41 17.71
N SER A 70 14.00 -7.52 18.46
CA SER A 70 14.09 -7.61 19.94
C SER A 70 12.72 -7.55 20.62
N LEU A 71 11.70 -6.99 19.96
CA LEU A 71 10.31 -6.94 20.42
C LEU A 71 9.48 -8.17 20.02
N GLY A 72 10.10 -9.18 19.37
CA GLY A 72 9.42 -10.38 18.90
C GLY A 72 8.70 -10.23 17.57
N VAL A 73 8.81 -9.08 16.88
CA VAL A 73 8.32 -8.90 15.52
C VAL A 73 9.30 -9.56 14.56
N THR A 74 8.82 -10.49 13.74
CA THR A 74 9.68 -11.39 12.94
C THR A 74 9.86 -10.95 11.49
N ALA A 75 9.12 -9.94 11.03
CA ALA A 75 9.15 -9.52 9.65
C ALA A 75 9.10 -7.98 9.49
N VAL A 76 9.80 -7.50 8.47
CA VAL A 76 9.72 -6.10 8.00
C VAL A 76 9.43 -6.08 6.51
N ILE A 77 8.78 -4.99 6.03
CA ILE A 77 8.64 -4.72 4.61
C ILE A 77 9.38 -3.44 4.25
N LEU A 78 10.19 -3.48 3.18
CA LEU A 78 11.08 -2.41 2.78
C LEU A 78 10.49 -1.62 1.61
N PHE A 79 10.50 -0.28 1.74
CA PHE A 79 10.18 0.69 0.70
C PHE A 79 11.41 1.54 0.43
N GLY A 80 11.79 1.71 -0.84
CA GLY A 80 12.99 2.43 -1.23
C GLY A 80 12.70 3.87 -1.64
N LEU A 81 13.53 4.81 -1.16
CA LEU A 81 13.60 6.17 -1.68
C LEU A 81 14.92 6.30 -2.45
N PRO A 82 14.92 6.21 -3.79
CA PRO A 82 16.15 6.32 -4.56
C PRO A 82 16.65 7.76 -4.58
N GLU A 83 17.96 7.95 -4.81
CA GLU A 83 18.56 9.27 -4.98
C GLU A 83 18.05 9.98 -6.24
N THR A 84 17.80 9.21 -7.29
CA THR A 84 17.29 9.71 -8.58
C THR A 84 16.15 8.83 -9.07
N LYS A 85 15.19 9.46 -9.76
CA LYS A 85 14.05 8.80 -10.41
C LYS A 85 14.11 9.01 -11.91
N ASP A 86 13.69 8.01 -12.66
CA ASP A 86 13.68 8.07 -14.12
C ASP A 86 12.38 7.49 -14.73
N GLU A 87 12.29 7.37 -16.05
CA GLU A 87 11.09 6.91 -16.73
C GLU A 87 10.98 5.37 -16.82
N VAL A 88 12.01 4.65 -16.38
CA VAL A 88 12.07 3.17 -16.41
C VAL A 88 12.38 2.56 -15.03
N ALA A 89 12.26 3.36 -13.97
CA ALA A 89 12.46 2.93 -12.58
C ALA A 89 13.79 2.19 -12.35
N THR A 90 14.89 2.67 -12.91
CA THR A 90 16.20 2.00 -12.84
C THR A 90 16.60 1.64 -11.41
N GLY A 91 16.35 2.53 -10.45
CA GLY A 91 16.65 2.30 -9.04
C GLY A 91 15.93 1.13 -8.40
N ALA A 92 14.80 0.67 -8.97
CA ALA A 92 14.01 -0.45 -8.43
C ALA A 92 14.71 -1.81 -8.69
N TRP A 93 15.34 -1.96 -9.85
CA TRP A 93 15.92 -3.24 -10.28
C TRP A 93 17.46 -3.24 -10.37
N ALA A 94 18.10 -2.12 -10.09
CA ALA A 94 19.55 -2.04 -10.05
C ALA A 94 20.13 -2.93 -8.94
N ASP A 95 21.22 -3.64 -9.21
CA ASP A 95 21.88 -4.53 -8.23
C ASP A 95 22.34 -3.78 -6.96
N ASN A 96 22.67 -2.51 -7.10
CA ASN A 96 23.04 -1.61 -6.01
C ASN A 96 21.91 -0.62 -5.62
N GLY A 97 20.66 -0.95 -5.95
CA GLY A 97 19.49 -0.19 -5.52
C GLY A 97 19.42 -0.08 -4.00
N ILE A 98 18.75 0.96 -3.50
CA ILE A 98 18.76 1.25 -2.06
C ILE A 98 18.14 0.13 -1.21
N VAL A 99 17.07 -0.55 -1.70
CA VAL A 99 16.46 -1.69 -1.01
C VAL A 99 17.38 -2.90 -1.08
N GLN A 100 18.07 -3.14 -2.21
CA GLN A 100 19.03 -4.22 -2.35
C GLN A 100 20.23 -4.05 -1.40
N GLN A 101 20.71 -2.82 -1.22
CA GLN A 101 21.76 -2.53 -0.24
C GLN A 101 21.28 -2.79 1.20
N ALA A 102 20.08 -2.31 1.54
CA ALA A 102 19.48 -2.52 2.86
C ALA A 102 19.25 -4.01 3.14
N ALA A 103 18.72 -4.77 2.17
CA ALA A 103 18.49 -6.19 2.31
C ALA A 103 19.79 -6.97 2.61
N ARG A 104 20.86 -6.72 1.85
CA ARG A 104 22.17 -7.35 2.10
C ARG A 104 22.73 -7.00 3.49
N ALA A 105 22.59 -5.74 3.90
CA ALA A 105 23.06 -5.31 5.22
C ALA A 105 22.25 -5.94 6.35
N MET A 106 20.92 -5.96 6.25
CA MET A 106 20.05 -6.59 7.24
C MET A 106 20.24 -8.09 7.32
N LYS A 107 20.43 -8.79 6.19
CA LYS A 107 20.70 -10.24 6.19
C LYS A 107 22.03 -10.61 6.82
N ARG A 108 23.01 -9.72 6.80
CA ARG A 108 24.29 -9.91 7.47
C ARG A 108 24.19 -9.70 8.98
N GLU A 109 23.47 -8.66 9.43
CA GLU A 109 23.43 -8.26 10.85
C GLU A 109 22.24 -8.87 11.62
N VAL A 110 21.11 -9.12 10.94
CA VAL A 110 19.87 -9.65 11.54
C VAL A 110 19.32 -10.80 10.67
N PRO A 111 20.07 -11.91 10.48
CA PRO A 111 19.75 -12.95 9.49
C PRO A 111 18.40 -13.65 9.73
N GLU A 112 17.91 -13.68 10.97
CA GLU A 112 16.63 -14.33 11.33
C GLU A 112 15.40 -13.49 10.99
N LEU A 113 15.58 -12.20 10.66
CA LEU A 113 14.47 -11.33 10.30
C LEU A 113 14.00 -11.63 8.87
N ILE A 114 12.72 -11.85 8.71
CA ILE A 114 12.09 -12.01 7.39
C ILE A 114 12.02 -10.64 6.73
N LEU A 115 12.62 -10.52 5.55
CA LEU A 115 12.60 -9.32 4.74
C LEU A 115 11.59 -9.46 3.60
N MET A 116 10.56 -8.62 3.61
CA MET A 116 9.64 -8.48 2.48
C MET A 116 10.07 -7.28 1.63
N GLY A 117 10.09 -7.44 0.31
CA GLY A 117 10.37 -6.36 -0.63
C GLY A 117 9.10 -5.90 -1.31
N ASP A 118 8.71 -4.65 -1.12
CA ASP A 118 7.64 -4.07 -1.93
C ASP A 118 8.08 -3.99 -3.38
N VAL A 119 7.25 -4.46 -4.30
CA VAL A 119 7.50 -4.37 -5.73
C VAL A 119 6.49 -3.42 -6.33
N CYS A 120 6.93 -2.19 -6.50
CA CYS A 120 6.22 -1.12 -7.19
C CYS A 120 7.22 -0.22 -7.92
N LEU A 121 6.76 0.50 -8.92
CA LEU A 121 7.60 1.42 -9.66
C LEU A 121 7.41 2.88 -9.21
N CYS A 122 6.38 3.19 -8.42
CA CYS A 122 6.00 4.57 -8.12
C CYS A 122 7.02 5.35 -7.29
N GLU A 123 7.82 4.69 -6.47
CA GLU A 123 8.91 5.30 -5.71
C GLU A 123 10.09 5.67 -6.61
N TYR A 124 10.24 4.99 -7.75
CA TYR A 124 11.40 5.06 -8.65
C TYR A 124 11.11 5.78 -9.97
N MET A 125 9.81 5.90 -10.35
CA MET A 125 9.39 6.62 -11.55
C MET A 125 9.33 8.13 -11.30
N SER A 126 9.84 8.90 -12.27
CA SER A 126 9.84 10.38 -12.21
C SER A 126 8.43 10.99 -12.09
N HIS A 127 7.40 10.29 -12.56
CA HIS A 127 6.01 10.75 -12.54
C HIS A 127 5.17 10.17 -11.38
N GLY A 128 5.72 9.27 -10.56
CA GLY A 128 5.06 8.71 -9.37
C GLY A 128 3.90 7.75 -9.63
N HIS A 129 3.71 7.23 -10.85
CA HIS A 129 2.76 6.15 -11.15
C HIS A 129 3.43 4.78 -11.04
N CYS A 130 2.61 3.73 -10.85
CA CYS A 130 3.09 2.36 -10.60
C CYS A 130 3.47 1.58 -11.89
N GLY A 131 3.41 2.20 -13.06
CA GLY A 131 3.72 1.58 -14.35
C GLY A 131 4.23 2.58 -15.37
N ILE A 132 4.62 2.08 -16.53
CA ILE A 132 5.09 2.88 -17.66
C ILE A 132 3.94 3.76 -18.17
N VAL A 133 4.26 5.01 -18.50
CA VAL A 133 3.29 6.01 -18.96
C VAL A 133 3.44 6.24 -20.45
N ARG A 134 2.35 6.04 -21.19
CA ARG A 134 2.23 6.46 -22.58
C ARG A 134 1.46 7.79 -22.67
N LYS A 135 2.03 8.76 -23.39
CA LYS A 135 1.34 9.98 -23.77
C LYS A 135 0.52 9.71 -25.04
N THR A 136 -0.80 9.65 -24.93
CA THR A 136 -1.68 9.58 -26.09
C THR A 136 -2.03 11.01 -26.53
N PRO A 137 -2.01 11.31 -27.87
CA PRO A 137 -2.54 12.57 -28.35
C PRO A 137 -3.98 12.72 -27.89
N ALA A 138 -4.36 13.92 -27.44
CA ALA A 138 -5.74 14.19 -27.08
C ALA A 138 -6.65 13.79 -28.26
N PRO A 139 -7.79 13.11 -28.04
CA PRO A 139 -8.71 12.80 -29.09
C PRO A 139 -9.10 14.10 -29.78
N GLN A 140 -8.81 14.19 -31.08
CA GLN A 140 -9.31 15.32 -31.88
C GLN A 140 -10.83 15.25 -31.80
N SER A 141 -11.43 16.21 -31.11
CA SER A 141 -12.88 16.26 -30.94
C SER A 141 -13.52 16.32 -32.32
N LEU A 142 -14.18 15.25 -32.73
CA LEU A 142 -15.03 15.21 -33.92
C LEU A 142 -16.14 16.30 -33.90
N GLY A 143 -16.33 16.98 -32.75
CA GLY A 143 -17.28 18.08 -32.57
C GLY A 143 -16.88 19.42 -33.17
N ALA A 144 -15.59 19.68 -33.45
CA ALA A 144 -15.18 20.97 -34.01
C ALA A 144 -15.46 21.09 -35.53
N ALA A 145 -15.62 19.99 -36.24
CA ALA A 145 -15.93 19.98 -37.66
C ALA A 145 -17.44 20.15 -37.97
N VAL A 146 -18.30 19.73 -37.04
CA VAL A 146 -19.78 19.79 -37.25
C VAL A 146 -20.39 21.15 -36.89
N MET A 147 -19.73 21.93 -35.98
CA MET A 147 -20.24 23.24 -35.58
C MET A 147 -19.96 24.40 -36.57
N ARG A 148 -19.20 24.16 -37.63
CA ARG A 148 -18.92 25.18 -38.66
C ARG A 148 -19.96 25.30 -39.75
N VAL A 149 -20.98 24.44 -39.76
CA VAL A 149 -22.00 24.41 -40.85
C VAL A 149 -23.34 25.04 -40.45
N MET A 150 -23.56 25.40 -39.17
CA MET A 150 -24.83 25.98 -38.73
C MET A 150 -24.66 27.23 -37.84
N THR A 151 -24.21 28.34 -38.43
CA THR A 151 -24.45 29.66 -37.84
C THR A 151 -25.02 30.56 -38.91
N PRO A 152 -26.31 30.93 -38.84
CA PRO A 152 -26.86 32.02 -39.65
C PRO A 152 -26.32 33.37 -39.13
N ALA A 153 -25.81 34.18 -40.03
CA ALA A 153 -25.48 35.57 -39.74
C ALA A 153 -26.76 36.34 -39.38
N ASN A 154 -26.69 37.09 -38.29
CA ASN A 154 -27.54 38.20 -37.86
C ASN A 154 -28.25 38.00 -36.51
N ALA A 155 -27.77 38.75 -35.52
CA ALA A 155 -28.60 39.54 -34.62
C ALA A 155 -27.74 40.56 -33.85
N LYS A 156 -28.09 41.84 -34.02
CA LYS A 156 -27.48 42.99 -33.34
C LYS A 156 -28.07 43.22 -31.94
N ASN A 157 -27.20 43.72 -31.06
CA ASN A 157 -27.46 44.72 -30.00
C ASN A 157 -28.35 44.37 -28.78
N GLY A 158 -27.76 44.55 -27.60
CA GLY A 158 -28.44 44.73 -26.32
C GLY A 158 -27.48 44.79 -25.16
N LYS A 159 -27.10 46.02 -24.71
CA LYS A 159 -26.33 46.26 -23.49
C LYS A 159 -27.19 46.03 -22.26
N GLU A 160 -26.72 45.27 -21.30
CA GLU A 160 -27.00 45.55 -19.88
C GLU A 160 -25.87 45.02 -18.95
N LYS A 161 -25.40 45.97 -18.11
CA LYS A 161 -24.42 45.72 -17.05
C LYS A 161 -25.11 45.14 -15.82
N LYS A 162 -24.67 43.99 -15.31
CA LYS A 162 -24.82 43.63 -13.88
C LYS A 162 -23.50 43.17 -13.33
N LYS A 163 -23.03 43.88 -12.29
CA LYS A 163 -21.92 43.47 -11.39
C LYS A 163 -22.36 42.25 -10.60
N GLY A 164 -21.49 41.23 -10.53
CA GLY A 164 -21.68 40.08 -9.67
C GLY A 164 -20.41 39.26 -9.54
N ILE A 165 -19.81 39.32 -8.38
CA ILE A 165 -18.99 38.34 -7.66
C ILE A 165 -18.14 37.37 -8.50
N GLY A 166 -16.81 37.46 -8.34
CA GLY A 166 -15.79 36.70 -9.06
C GLY A 166 -16.00 35.19 -8.97
N LYS A 167 -16.33 34.58 -10.08
CA LYS A 167 -16.11 33.17 -10.35
C LYS A 167 -14.67 33.00 -10.82
N ALA A 168 -13.95 32.11 -10.19
CA ALA A 168 -12.66 31.64 -10.68
C ALA A 168 -12.80 31.31 -12.17
N ALA A 169 -11.94 31.89 -12.99
CA ALA A 169 -11.92 31.65 -14.43
C ALA A 169 -11.60 30.16 -14.66
N SER A 170 -12.60 29.44 -15.17
CA SER A 170 -12.35 28.12 -15.76
C SER A 170 -11.49 28.33 -16.99
N MET A 171 -10.28 27.81 -17.01
CA MET A 171 -9.44 27.79 -18.21
C MET A 171 -10.19 27.06 -19.34
N PRO A 172 -10.06 27.50 -20.60
CA PRO A 172 -10.64 26.80 -21.72
C PRO A 172 -10.05 25.37 -21.77
N ALA A 173 -10.89 24.39 -22.01
CA ALA A 173 -10.49 23.00 -22.23
C ALA A 173 -9.62 22.92 -23.51
N GLY A 174 -8.35 23.28 -23.38
CA GLY A 174 -7.31 22.92 -24.32
C GLY A 174 -7.09 21.42 -24.18
N ALA A 175 -6.95 20.71 -25.30
CA ALA A 175 -6.71 19.30 -25.38
C ALA A 175 -5.56 18.89 -24.44
N GLN A 176 -5.87 18.41 -23.21
CA GLN A 176 -4.89 17.86 -22.32
C GLN A 176 -4.45 16.52 -22.90
N ALA A 177 -3.13 16.29 -22.99
CA ALA A 177 -2.59 15.00 -23.32
C ALA A 177 -3.19 13.97 -22.34
N GLN A 178 -3.79 12.92 -22.86
CA GLN A 178 -4.22 11.80 -22.03
C GLN A 178 -3.01 10.95 -21.73
N PHE A 179 -2.82 10.63 -20.45
CA PHE A 179 -1.80 9.72 -19.99
C PHE A 179 -2.47 8.37 -19.72
N GLU A 180 -1.89 7.33 -20.24
CA GLU A 180 -2.31 5.95 -20.01
C GLU A 180 -1.18 5.19 -19.34
N ILE A 181 -1.51 4.37 -18.35
CA ILE A 181 -0.56 3.46 -17.72
C ILE A 181 -0.57 2.17 -18.57
N GLU A 182 0.58 1.84 -19.14
CA GLU A 182 0.74 0.63 -19.94
C GLU A 182 0.93 -0.58 -19.04
N ASN A 183 -0.04 -1.48 -19.05
CA ASN A 183 -0.01 -2.70 -18.25
C ASN A 183 1.17 -3.60 -18.65
N ASP A 184 1.15 -4.11 -19.86
CA ASP A 184 2.04 -5.20 -20.31
C ASP A 184 3.52 -4.82 -20.30
N SER A 185 3.86 -3.60 -20.72
CA SER A 185 5.25 -3.10 -20.66
C SER A 185 5.74 -2.86 -19.22
N SER A 186 4.84 -2.68 -18.27
CA SER A 186 5.21 -2.57 -16.85
C SER A 186 5.59 -3.91 -16.23
N LEU A 187 5.02 -5.03 -16.71
CA LEU A 187 5.26 -6.37 -16.16
C LEU A 187 6.75 -6.77 -16.22
N GLU A 188 7.46 -6.39 -17.27
CA GLU A 188 8.90 -6.69 -17.40
C GLU A 188 9.71 -6.00 -16.29
N LEU A 189 9.42 -4.74 -16.00
CA LEU A 189 10.13 -4.01 -14.96
C LEU A 189 9.83 -4.56 -13.56
N LEU A 190 8.58 -4.96 -13.31
CA LEU A 190 8.17 -5.58 -12.04
C LEU A 190 8.86 -6.94 -11.85
N ALA A 191 8.93 -7.75 -12.91
CA ALA A 191 9.63 -9.03 -12.90
C ALA A 191 11.14 -8.87 -12.64
N ARG A 192 11.80 -7.92 -13.32
CA ARG A 192 13.23 -7.60 -13.09
C ARG A 192 13.48 -7.11 -11.67
N THR A 193 12.62 -6.24 -11.14
CA THR A 193 12.70 -5.75 -9.75
C THR A 193 12.62 -6.91 -8.77
N SER A 194 11.69 -7.83 -8.97
CA SER A 194 11.49 -8.99 -8.11
C SER A 194 12.71 -9.90 -8.06
N VAL A 195 13.30 -10.21 -9.22
CA VAL A 195 14.54 -11.02 -9.30
C VAL A 195 15.72 -10.32 -8.63
N SER A 196 15.88 -9.00 -8.85
CA SER A 196 16.94 -8.21 -8.22
C SER A 196 16.82 -8.21 -6.69
N LEU A 197 15.62 -7.99 -6.16
CA LEU A 197 15.34 -8.01 -4.73
C LEU A 197 15.60 -9.38 -4.10
N ALA A 198 15.12 -10.46 -4.71
CA ALA A 198 15.33 -11.82 -4.21
C ALA A 198 16.83 -12.19 -4.21
N ARG A 199 17.59 -11.83 -5.24
CA ARG A 199 19.06 -12.00 -5.28
C ARG A 199 19.79 -11.18 -4.20
N ALA A 200 19.22 -10.07 -3.78
CA ALA A 200 19.78 -9.25 -2.71
C ALA A 200 19.49 -9.78 -1.30
N GLY A 201 18.66 -10.81 -1.16
CA GLY A 201 18.33 -11.45 0.12
C GLY A 201 16.93 -11.11 0.64
N ILE A 202 16.05 -10.57 -0.18
CA ILE A 202 14.61 -10.46 0.16
C ILE A 202 14.01 -11.86 0.19
N ASP A 203 13.35 -12.21 1.27
CA ASP A 203 12.73 -13.53 1.47
C ASP A 203 11.35 -13.63 0.80
N ILE A 204 10.58 -12.55 0.76
CA ILE A 204 9.21 -12.52 0.25
C ILE A 204 9.05 -11.34 -0.72
N ILE A 205 8.61 -11.61 -1.93
CA ILE A 205 8.30 -10.60 -2.94
C ILE A 205 6.85 -10.15 -2.77
N ALA A 206 6.62 -8.82 -2.67
CA ALA A 206 5.31 -8.28 -2.37
C ALA A 206 4.85 -7.25 -3.43
N PRO A 207 4.31 -7.71 -4.59
CA PRO A 207 3.86 -6.82 -5.67
C PRO A 207 2.66 -5.98 -5.24
N SER A 208 2.82 -4.65 -5.33
CA SER A 208 1.83 -3.67 -4.87
C SER A 208 1.33 -2.71 -5.96
N ASP A 209 1.70 -2.96 -7.21
CA ASP A 209 1.44 -2.09 -8.36
C ASP A 209 0.00 -2.16 -8.90
N MET A 210 -0.65 -3.32 -8.86
CA MET A 210 -1.99 -3.65 -9.39
C MET A 210 -2.07 -3.75 -10.91
N MET A 211 -0.96 -4.13 -11.60
CA MET A 211 -1.01 -4.47 -13.03
C MET A 211 -1.58 -5.88 -13.23
N ASP A 212 -2.42 -6.06 -14.25
CA ASP A 212 -2.98 -7.37 -14.59
C ASP A 212 -1.88 -8.34 -15.03
N GLY A 213 -1.88 -9.58 -14.52
CA GLY A 213 -0.89 -10.60 -14.88
C GLY A 213 0.48 -10.46 -14.21
N ARG A 214 0.63 -9.52 -13.25
CA ARG A 214 1.92 -9.24 -12.62
C ARG A 214 2.44 -10.40 -11.77
N VAL A 215 1.56 -11.13 -11.10
CA VAL A 215 1.98 -12.27 -10.27
C VAL A 215 2.54 -13.38 -11.14
N ALA A 216 1.88 -13.71 -12.25
CA ALA A 216 2.37 -14.70 -13.22
C ALA A 216 3.70 -14.29 -13.84
N ALA A 217 3.88 -13.01 -14.20
CA ALA A 217 5.13 -12.50 -14.77
C ALA A 217 6.28 -12.60 -13.73
N ILE A 218 6.05 -12.22 -12.48
CA ILE A 218 7.00 -12.29 -11.39
C ILE A 218 7.35 -13.76 -11.07
N ARG A 219 6.36 -14.64 -10.94
CA ARG A 219 6.59 -16.06 -10.63
C ARG A 219 7.46 -16.71 -11.70
N ARG A 220 7.13 -16.50 -12.97
CA ARG A 220 7.94 -17.00 -14.10
C ARG A 220 9.37 -16.49 -14.04
N ALA A 221 9.57 -15.19 -13.83
CA ALA A 221 10.91 -14.61 -13.80
C ALA A 221 11.76 -15.13 -12.61
N LEU A 222 11.15 -15.34 -11.45
CA LEU A 222 11.82 -15.95 -10.30
C LEU A 222 12.22 -17.40 -10.61
N ASP A 223 11.33 -18.19 -11.21
CA ASP A 223 11.60 -19.58 -11.57
C ASP A 223 12.71 -19.71 -12.64
N ASP A 224 12.66 -18.88 -13.68
CA ASP A 224 13.68 -18.79 -14.71
C ASP A 224 15.06 -18.38 -14.14
N ALA A 225 15.05 -17.58 -13.08
CA ALA A 225 16.25 -17.19 -12.34
C ALA A 225 16.72 -18.22 -11.29
N SER A 226 16.09 -19.39 -11.22
CA SER A 226 16.32 -20.45 -10.21
C SER A 226 16.02 -20.03 -8.77
N LEU A 227 15.12 -19.05 -8.59
CA LEU A 227 14.64 -18.55 -7.29
C LEU A 227 13.28 -19.17 -6.94
N ILE A 228 13.11 -20.46 -7.21
CA ILE A 228 11.84 -21.20 -7.10
C ILE A 228 11.26 -21.22 -5.68
N ASN A 229 12.07 -21.00 -4.65
CA ASN A 229 11.66 -21.01 -3.26
C ASN A 229 11.28 -19.61 -2.72
N THR A 230 11.30 -18.58 -3.55
CA THR A 230 10.92 -17.23 -3.13
C THR A 230 9.39 -17.06 -3.19
N PRO A 231 8.68 -16.95 -2.05
CA PRO A 231 7.25 -16.79 -2.05
C PRO A 231 6.82 -15.37 -2.49
N ILE A 232 5.57 -15.29 -3.00
CA ILE A 232 4.93 -14.06 -3.42
C ILE A 232 3.76 -13.74 -2.48
N LEU A 233 3.81 -12.58 -1.82
CA LEU A 233 2.70 -11.98 -1.09
C LEU A 233 2.03 -10.93 -1.98
N SER A 234 0.99 -11.28 -2.71
CA SER A 234 0.32 -10.32 -3.58
C SER A 234 -0.55 -9.33 -2.82
N TYR A 235 -0.46 -8.04 -3.17
CA TYR A 235 -1.46 -7.04 -2.80
C TYR A 235 -2.73 -7.26 -3.66
N ALA A 236 -3.34 -8.41 -3.50
CA ALA A 236 -4.39 -8.92 -4.39
C ALA A 236 -5.67 -8.08 -4.38
N ALA A 237 -5.98 -7.39 -3.28
CA ALA A 237 -7.09 -6.45 -3.20
C ALA A 237 -6.61 -5.10 -2.66
N LYS A 238 -6.05 -4.25 -3.54
CA LYS A 238 -5.62 -2.89 -3.20
C LYS A 238 -6.55 -1.86 -3.81
N PHE A 239 -7.25 -1.13 -2.95
CA PHE A 239 -8.24 -0.14 -3.33
C PHE A 239 -7.63 1.26 -3.52
N ALA A 240 -8.19 2.02 -4.45
CA ALA A 240 -7.93 3.45 -4.55
C ALA A 240 -8.48 4.14 -3.28
N SER A 241 -7.59 4.73 -2.47
CA SER A 241 -7.96 5.18 -1.14
C SER A 241 -7.39 6.56 -0.79
N GLY A 242 -8.18 7.36 -0.08
CA GLY A 242 -7.75 8.61 0.54
C GLY A 242 -6.78 8.40 1.71
N PHE A 243 -6.71 7.19 2.27
CA PHE A 243 -5.82 6.85 3.39
C PHE A 243 -4.34 6.70 3.02
N TYR A 244 -3.95 6.88 1.75
CA TYR A 244 -2.55 6.81 1.31
C TYR A 244 -1.79 8.14 1.38
N GLY A 245 -2.44 9.23 1.82
CA GLY A 245 -1.82 10.55 1.85
C GLY A 245 -0.44 10.56 2.55
N PRO A 246 -0.34 10.12 3.81
CA PRO A 246 0.93 10.12 4.53
C PRO A 246 2.01 9.21 3.91
N PHE A 247 1.64 8.08 3.31
CA PHE A 247 2.58 7.22 2.58
C PHE A 247 3.22 7.94 1.38
N ARG A 248 2.43 8.73 0.64
CA ARG A 248 2.94 9.50 -0.50
C ARG A 248 4.00 10.51 -0.09
N GLU A 249 3.88 11.09 1.10
CA GLU A 249 4.92 11.94 1.70
C GLU A 249 6.15 11.09 2.10
N ALA A 250 5.93 9.98 2.81
CA ALA A 250 7.00 9.11 3.31
C ALA A 250 7.86 8.52 2.19
N ALA A 251 7.25 8.07 1.10
CA ALA A 251 7.89 7.41 -0.05
C ALA A 251 8.19 8.36 -1.22
N ASP A 252 7.90 9.66 -1.07
CA ASP A 252 8.03 10.65 -2.15
C ASP A 252 7.41 10.15 -3.48
N SER A 253 6.19 9.58 -3.43
CA SER A 253 5.55 8.86 -4.53
C SER A 253 4.20 9.45 -4.95
N ALA A 254 3.99 10.75 -4.74
CA ALA A 254 2.78 11.43 -5.17
C ALA A 254 2.70 11.47 -6.70
N PRO A 255 1.58 11.04 -7.34
CA PRO A 255 1.41 11.17 -8.78
C PRO A 255 1.51 12.64 -9.22
N GLN A 256 2.31 12.93 -10.24
CA GLN A 256 2.45 14.29 -10.78
C GLN A 256 1.28 14.70 -11.68
N PHE A 257 0.47 13.76 -12.14
CA PHE A 257 -0.74 13.99 -12.93
C PHE A 257 -1.78 12.92 -12.63
N GLY A 258 -3.06 13.21 -12.87
CA GLY A 258 -4.16 12.26 -12.71
C GLY A 258 -4.29 11.69 -11.30
N ASP A 259 -4.73 10.46 -11.23
CA ASP A 259 -4.82 9.65 -10.00
C ASP A 259 -4.53 8.17 -10.30
N ARG A 260 -4.69 7.29 -9.32
CA ARG A 260 -4.40 5.86 -9.46
C ARG A 260 -5.65 4.98 -9.68
N ARG A 261 -6.82 5.58 -9.94
CA ARG A 261 -8.09 4.85 -10.07
C ARG A 261 -8.19 4.01 -11.34
N SER A 262 -7.30 4.24 -12.33
CA SER A 262 -7.26 3.44 -13.55
C SER A 262 -6.68 2.03 -13.34
N TYR A 263 -5.98 1.79 -12.21
CA TYR A 263 -5.38 0.50 -11.90
C TYR A 263 -5.54 0.06 -10.43
N GLN A 264 -5.91 0.94 -9.51
CA GLN A 264 -6.31 0.55 -8.15
C GLN A 264 -7.82 0.39 -8.11
N MET A 265 -8.30 -0.61 -7.39
CA MET A 265 -9.70 -1.01 -7.36
C MET A 265 -10.62 0.08 -6.82
N ASP A 266 -11.85 0.11 -7.29
CA ASP A 266 -12.91 0.95 -6.72
C ASP A 266 -13.35 0.40 -5.34
N GLY A 267 -13.35 1.27 -4.33
CA GLY A 267 -13.75 0.93 -2.97
C GLY A 267 -15.19 0.43 -2.81
N ALA A 268 -16.04 0.60 -3.82
CA ALA A 268 -17.43 0.11 -3.82
C ALA A 268 -17.56 -1.38 -4.23
N ASN A 269 -16.49 -2.01 -4.72
CA ASN A 269 -16.57 -3.27 -5.48
C ASN A 269 -16.03 -4.50 -4.75
N LEU A 270 -16.74 -5.03 -3.76
CA LEU A 270 -16.36 -6.29 -3.08
C LEU A 270 -16.21 -7.49 -4.03
N ARG A 271 -17.12 -7.63 -5.02
CA ARG A 271 -17.08 -8.79 -5.94
C ARG A 271 -15.88 -8.76 -6.88
N GLU A 272 -15.45 -7.58 -7.28
CA GLU A 272 -14.22 -7.35 -8.03
C GLU A 272 -13.02 -7.81 -7.20
N ALA A 273 -12.95 -7.41 -5.93
CA ALA A 273 -11.88 -7.81 -5.02
C ALA A 273 -11.74 -9.34 -4.92
N MET A 274 -12.85 -10.07 -4.83
CA MET A 274 -12.81 -11.54 -4.79
C MET A 274 -12.30 -12.15 -6.09
N ARG A 275 -12.56 -11.53 -7.24
CA ARG A 275 -12.03 -11.97 -8.54
C ARG A 275 -10.54 -11.66 -8.69
N GLU A 276 -10.10 -10.49 -8.29
CA GLU A 276 -8.69 -10.10 -8.29
C GLU A 276 -7.84 -11.05 -7.43
N ILE A 277 -8.35 -11.38 -6.22
CA ILE A 277 -7.68 -12.34 -5.35
C ILE A 277 -7.60 -13.73 -6.01
N GLU A 278 -8.70 -14.19 -6.64
CA GLU A 278 -8.73 -15.48 -7.31
C GLU A 278 -7.73 -15.55 -8.48
N LEU A 279 -7.66 -14.49 -9.29
CA LEU A 279 -6.71 -14.39 -10.40
C LEU A 279 -5.26 -14.40 -9.90
N ASP A 280 -4.92 -13.62 -8.87
CA ASP A 280 -3.57 -13.61 -8.30
C ASP A 280 -3.17 -15.00 -7.74
N ILE A 281 -4.12 -15.75 -7.17
CA ILE A 281 -3.89 -17.13 -6.71
C ILE A 281 -3.61 -18.05 -7.91
N GLU A 282 -4.42 -17.97 -8.97
CA GLU A 282 -4.23 -18.74 -10.20
C GLU A 282 -2.90 -18.42 -10.89
N GLU A 283 -2.43 -17.19 -10.78
CA GLU A 283 -1.14 -16.70 -11.27
C GLU A 283 0.06 -17.16 -10.42
N GLY A 284 -0.16 -17.73 -9.25
CA GLY A 284 0.88 -18.33 -8.41
C GLY A 284 1.26 -17.50 -7.18
N ALA A 285 0.36 -16.69 -6.62
CA ALA A 285 0.56 -16.07 -5.32
C ALA A 285 0.54 -17.14 -4.20
N ASP A 286 1.50 -17.08 -3.29
CA ASP A 286 1.57 -17.95 -2.11
C ASP A 286 0.79 -17.39 -0.93
N MET A 287 0.62 -16.08 -0.89
CA MET A 287 -0.09 -15.30 0.13
C MET A 287 -0.81 -14.15 -0.52
N ILE A 288 -1.92 -13.72 0.07
CA ILE A 288 -2.76 -12.63 -0.42
C ILE A 288 -2.90 -11.52 0.61
N MET A 289 -3.10 -10.28 0.15
CA MET A 289 -3.24 -9.11 1.01
C MET A 289 -4.42 -8.21 0.61
N VAL A 290 -5.13 -7.70 1.61
CA VAL A 290 -6.13 -6.63 1.46
C VAL A 290 -5.52 -5.30 1.96
N LYS A 291 -5.67 -4.23 1.17
CA LYS A 291 -5.15 -2.88 1.48
C LYS A 291 -6.11 -1.79 1.00
N PRO A 292 -6.53 -0.84 1.85
CA PRO A 292 -6.32 -0.72 3.32
C PRO A 292 -7.03 -1.79 4.15
N ALA A 293 -6.79 -1.82 5.48
CA ALA A 293 -7.37 -2.83 6.36
C ALA A 293 -8.71 -2.40 6.97
N MET A 294 -8.73 -1.35 7.79
CA MET A 294 -9.92 -1.00 8.60
C MET A 294 -11.17 -0.67 7.77
N PRO A 295 -11.10 0.07 6.65
CA PRO A 295 -12.27 0.34 5.82
C PRO A 295 -12.80 -0.89 5.06
N TYR A 296 -12.04 -1.99 5.02
CA TYR A 296 -12.30 -3.19 4.22
C TYR A 296 -12.27 -4.49 5.04
N LEU A 297 -12.71 -4.43 6.32
CA LEU A 297 -12.84 -5.61 7.17
C LEU A 297 -13.81 -6.66 6.61
N ASP A 298 -14.83 -6.22 5.87
CA ASP A 298 -15.76 -7.07 5.13
C ASP A 298 -15.07 -7.84 4.00
N VAL A 299 -14.15 -7.18 3.26
CA VAL A 299 -13.34 -7.83 2.22
C VAL A 299 -12.39 -8.85 2.83
N ILE A 300 -11.74 -8.50 3.96
CA ILE A 300 -10.86 -9.43 4.69
C ILE A 300 -11.66 -10.66 5.15
N ALA A 301 -12.86 -10.47 5.70
CA ALA A 301 -13.71 -11.58 6.13
C ALA A 301 -14.16 -12.45 4.96
N ALA A 302 -14.60 -11.84 3.84
CA ALA A 302 -15.01 -12.57 2.66
C ALA A 302 -13.84 -13.36 2.01
N ALA A 303 -12.64 -12.77 1.99
CA ALA A 303 -11.44 -13.45 1.50
C ALA A 303 -11.07 -14.64 2.39
N ARG A 304 -11.14 -14.48 3.72
CA ARG A 304 -10.87 -15.57 4.67
C ARG A 304 -11.84 -16.74 4.55
N ASP A 305 -13.12 -16.45 4.27
CA ASP A 305 -14.15 -17.50 4.08
C ASP A 305 -13.99 -18.24 2.75
N ARG A 306 -13.44 -17.58 1.73
CA ARG A 306 -13.38 -18.13 0.36
C ARG A 306 -12.06 -18.82 0.03
N PHE A 307 -10.93 -18.35 0.59
CA PHE A 307 -9.60 -18.78 0.18
C PHE A 307 -8.80 -19.33 1.37
N ASP A 308 -8.10 -20.44 1.15
CA ASP A 308 -7.31 -21.12 2.18
C ASP A 308 -5.86 -20.60 2.31
N LEU A 309 -5.48 -19.58 1.52
CA LEU A 309 -4.15 -18.99 1.57
C LEU A 309 -3.95 -18.13 2.83
N PRO A 310 -2.67 -17.99 3.29
CA PRO A 310 -2.35 -17.00 4.31
C PRO A 310 -2.78 -15.60 3.87
N LEU A 311 -3.56 -14.92 4.72
CA LEU A 311 -4.16 -13.63 4.45
C LEU A 311 -3.47 -12.54 5.26
N ALA A 312 -2.91 -11.55 4.57
CA ALA A 312 -2.39 -10.32 5.17
C ALA A 312 -3.40 -9.18 5.04
N ALA A 313 -3.30 -8.20 5.92
CA ALA A 313 -3.99 -6.93 5.79
C ALA A 313 -3.06 -5.77 6.14
N TYR A 314 -3.15 -4.67 5.39
CA TYR A 314 -2.30 -3.50 5.61
C TYR A 314 -3.08 -2.38 6.30
N GLN A 315 -2.82 -2.15 7.60
CA GLN A 315 -3.22 -0.94 8.29
C GLN A 315 -2.34 0.21 7.80
N VAL A 316 -2.87 1.02 6.88
CA VAL A 316 -2.08 1.97 6.11
C VAL A 316 -1.80 3.28 6.85
N SER A 317 -0.96 4.09 6.25
CA SER A 317 -0.46 5.35 6.78
C SER A 317 -1.54 6.33 7.27
N GLY A 318 -2.65 6.44 6.54
CA GLY A 318 -3.77 7.29 6.95
C GLY A 318 -4.54 6.74 8.13
N GLU A 319 -4.67 5.43 8.27
CA GLU A 319 -5.26 4.78 9.44
C GLU A 319 -4.39 5.02 10.69
N TYR A 320 -3.07 4.88 10.53
CA TYR A 320 -2.09 5.22 11.56
C TYR A 320 -2.18 6.71 11.95
N ALA A 321 -2.08 7.61 10.98
CA ALA A 321 -2.10 9.06 11.22
C ALA A 321 -3.41 9.54 11.86
N MET A 322 -4.54 8.94 11.54
CA MET A 322 -5.84 9.22 12.14
C MET A 322 -5.85 8.94 13.66
N ILE A 323 -5.34 7.78 14.08
CA ILE A 323 -5.26 7.39 15.49
C ILE A 323 -4.29 8.32 16.22
N GLU A 324 -3.11 8.58 15.65
CA GLU A 324 -2.12 9.50 16.22
C GLU A 324 -2.66 10.92 16.37
N ALA A 325 -3.34 11.44 15.36
CA ALA A 325 -3.92 12.79 15.40
C ALA A 325 -5.03 12.92 16.47
N ALA A 326 -5.94 11.96 16.55
CA ALA A 326 -7.01 11.95 17.54
C ALA A 326 -6.46 11.79 18.97
N ALA A 327 -5.44 10.96 19.17
CA ALA A 327 -4.78 10.76 20.45
C ALA A 327 -4.05 12.03 20.92
N ARG A 328 -3.32 12.72 20.03
CA ARG A 328 -2.67 14.00 20.33
C ARG A 328 -3.63 15.08 20.82
N ASN A 329 -4.86 15.08 20.30
CA ASN A 329 -5.91 15.99 20.74
C ASN A 329 -6.62 15.53 22.01
N GLY A 330 -6.25 14.39 22.60
CA GLY A 330 -6.87 13.85 23.81
C GLY A 330 -8.30 13.32 23.61
N TRP A 331 -8.71 13.06 22.36
CA TRP A 331 -10.06 12.59 22.04
C TRP A 331 -10.22 11.08 22.21
N ILE A 332 -9.11 10.33 22.10
CA ILE A 332 -9.06 8.88 22.28
C ILE A 332 -7.84 8.47 23.09
N GLU A 333 -7.93 7.31 23.74
CA GLU A 333 -6.80 6.64 24.38
C GLU A 333 -6.00 5.88 23.31
N ARG A 334 -4.79 6.38 22.98
CA ARG A 334 -3.96 5.91 21.85
C ARG A 334 -3.78 4.39 21.84
N ASP A 335 -3.22 3.86 22.92
CA ASP A 335 -2.83 2.44 22.98
C ASP A 335 -4.05 1.52 22.92
N ARG A 336 -5.14 1.93 23.54
CA ARG A 336 -6.38 1.17 23.52
C ARG A 336 -6.99 1.12 22.13
N VAL A 337 -7.08 2.26 21.43
CA VAL A 337 -7.65 2.31 20.07
C VAL A 337 -6.72 1.61 19.05
N MET A 338 -5.39 1.77 19.21
CA MET A 338 -4.40 1.02 18.43
C MET A 338 -4.63 -0.49 18.56
N MET A 339 -4.67 -1.03 19.76
CA MET A 339 -4.87 -2.46 20.02
C MET A 339 -6.25 -2.95 19.56
N GLU A 340 -7.30 -2.14 19.74
CA GLU A 340 -8.65 -2.48 19.26
C GLU A 340 -8.73 -2.55 17.74
N SER A 341 -8.06 -1.65 17.04
CA SER A 341 -7.98 -1.65 15.56
C SER A 341 -7.26 -2.89 15.03
N LEU A 342 -6.10 -3.22 15.60
CA LEU A 342 -5.32 -4.41 15.23
C LEU A 342 -6.09 -5.71 15.54
N LEU A 343 -6.77 -5.77 16.69
CA LEU A 343 -7.62 -6.90 17.05
C LEU A 343 -8.80 -7.05 16.08
N SER A 344 -9.37 -5.94 15.60
CA SER A 344 -10.47 -5.95 14.64
C SER A 344 -10.04 -6.52 13.28
N ILE A 345 -8.86 -6.15 12.82
CA ILE A 345 -8.24 -6.69 11.59
C ILE A 345 -7.96 -8.20 11.76
N ARG A 346 -7.39 -8.61 12.90
CA ARG A 346 -7.13 -10.01 13.20
C ARG A 346 -8.43 -10.83 13.25
N ARG A 347 -9.45 -10.30 13.90
CA ARG A 347 -10.78 -10.95 14.03
C ARG A 347 -11.47 -11.07 12.67
N ALA A 348 -11.28 -10.13 11.75
CA ALA A 348 -11.81 -10.23 10.40
C ALA A 348 -11.16 -11.37 9.60
N GLY A 349 -9.99 -11.88 10.01
CA GLY A 349 -9.38 -13.05 9.39
C GLY A 349 -7.91 -12.91 8.98
N ALA A 350 -7.33 -11.72 9.07
CA ALA A 350 -5.93 -11.52 8.72
C ALA A 350 -5.01 -12.33 9.66
N SER A 351 -4.14 -13.17 9.11
CA SER A 351 -3.09 -13.87 9.84
C SER A 351 -1.84 -13.03 10.04
N MET A 352 -1.59 -12.08 9.14
CA MET A 352 -0.49 -11.11 9.18
C MET A 352 -1.05 -9.69 9.08
N ILE A 353 -0.49 -8.75 9.83
CA ILE A 353 -0.91 -7.34 9.83
C ILE A 353 0.32 -6.47 9.58
N LEU A 354 0.36 -5.83 8.41
CA LEU A 354 1.34 -4.79 8.13
C LEU A 354 0.87 -3.52 8.83
N THR A 355 1.68 -2.98 9.73
CA THR A 355 1.28 -1.81 10.51
C THR A 355 2.49 -1.01 11.03
N TYR A 356 2.39 0.30 11.00
CA TYR A 356 3.37 1.20 11.61
C TYR A 356 3.34 1.14 13.14
N PHE A 357 2.28 0.59 13.73
CA PHE A 357 2.17 0.34 15.15
C PHE A 357 2.88 -0.95 15.63
N ALA A 358 3.52 -1.71 14.76
CA ALA A 358 4.06 -3.03 15.09
C ALA A 358 4.95 -3.03 16.34
N LYS A 359 5.87 -2.05 16.46
CA LYS A 359 6.76 -1.92 17.63
C LYS A 359 6.00 -1.57 18.92
N ASP A 360 5.05 -0.65 18.83
CA ASP A 360 4.30 -0.21 20.02
C ASP A 360 3.31 -1.29 20.47
N ALA A 361 2.63 -1.93 19.52
CA ALA A 361 1.74 -3.04 19.84
C ALA A 361 2.50 -4.24 20.44
N ALA A 362 3.69 -4.57 19.92
CA ALA A 362 4.53 -5.64 20.45
C ALA A 362 4.94 -5.37 21.91
N LYS A 363 5.32 -4.12 22.26
CA LYS A 363 5.63 -3.74 23.66
C LYS A 363 4.46 -3.94 24.63
N LEU A 364 3.21 -3.75 24.14
CA LEU A 364 2.02 -3.95 24.98
C LEU A 364 1.60 -5.42 25.10
N LEU A 365 2.16 -6.30 24.27
CA LEU A 365 1.90 -7.75 24.29
C LEU A 365 2.96 -8.53 25.05
N ALA A 366 4.12 -7.91 25.29
CA ALA A 366 5.19 -8.48 26.14
C ALA A 366 4.78 -8.37 27.60
#